data_c03d61bb2faf8ad47967a38ae9ce00a6
#
_entry.id   c03d61bb2faf8ad47967a38ae9ce00a6
#
_cell.length_a   1.000
_cell.length_b   1.000
_cell.length_c   1.000
_cell.angle_alpha   90.00
_cell.angle_beta   90.00
_cell.angle_gamma   90.00
#
_symmetry.space_group_name_H-M   'P 1'
#
loop_
_entity.id
_entity.type
_entity.pdbx_description
1 polymer ?
#
loop_
_entity_poly.entity_id
_entity_poly.type
_entity_poly.pdbx_seq_one_letter_code
_entity_poly.pdbx_strand_id
1 'polypeptide(L)'
;MVIDFKAPTPQPESEPYVVSIWGTDRNDIIANFSRIFAEQKINIESLRAFPIEDGMSLQVFEVSIPLNVDRRALHRVMIDRARAMNLRCNLQHRDIFEAIHRVKVE
;
A
#
# COMPACT_ATOMS: atom_id res chain seq x y z
N MET A 1 13.21 6.44 1.47
CA MET A 1 12.47 7.51 0.75
C MET A 1 11.07 7.64 1.31
N VAL A 2 10.66 8.86 1.58
CA VAL A 2 9.30 9.14 2.06
C VAL A 2 8.68 10.18 1.13
N ILE A 3 7.49 9.89 0.64
CA ILE A 3 6.77 10.79 -0.24
C ILE A 3 5.38 11.00 0.34
N ASP A 4 5.02 12.26 0.55
CA ASP A 4 3.69 12.62 1.03
C ASP A 4 2.88 13.19 -0.13
N PHE A 5 1.66 12.68 -0.28
CA PHE A 5 0.74 13.11 -1.31
C PHE A 5 -0.42 13.86 -0.65
N LYS A 6 -0.81 14.98 -1.26
CA LYS A 6 -1.96 15.73 -0.78
C LYS A 6 -3.02 15.76 -1.86
N ALA A 7 -4.23 15.37 -1.50
CA ALA A 7 -5.34 15.40 -2.44
C ALA A 7 -5.70 16.87 -2.73
N PRO A 8 -5.78 17.25 -4.01
CA PRO A 8 -6.12 18.64 -4.37
C PRO A 8 -7.59 18.97 -4.15
N THR A 9 -8.46 17.96 -4.02
CA THR A 9 -9.90 18.14 -3.85
C THR A 9 -10.39 17.25 -2.72
N PRO A 10 -11.55 17.57 -2.13
CA PRO A 10 -12.12 16.69 -1.12
C PRO A 10 -12.34 15.29 -1.68
N GLN A 11 -11.98 14.31 -0.89
CA GLN A 11 -12.17 12.90 -1.26
C GLN A 11 -13.58 12.46 -0.89
N PRO A 12 -14.16 11.53 -1.65
CA PRO A 12 -15.39 10.86 -1.19
C PRO A 12 -15.08 10.13 0.12
N GLU A 13 -16.14 9.71 0.80
CA GLU A 13 -15.96 8.96 2.03
C GLU A 13 -15.05 7.76 1.76
N SER A 14 -14.07 7.61 2.63
CA SER A 14 -13.06 6.58 2.47
C SER A 14 -12.54 6.16 3.84
N GLU A 15 -11.78 5.07 3.86
CA GLU A 15 -11.13 4.60 5.06
C GLU A 15 -9.63 4.47 4.82
N PRO A 16 -8.83 4.68 5.87
CA PRO A 16 -7.38 4.60 5.74
C PRO A 16 -6.90 3.15 5.83
N TYR A 17 -6.04 2.79 4.89
CA TYR A 17 -5.43 1.47 4.84
C TYR A 17 -3.93 1.59 4.67
N VAL A 18 -3.24 0.53 5.06
CA VAL A 18 -1.79 0.41 4.85
C VAL A 18 -1.56 -0.79 3.94
N VAL A 19 -0.82 -0.55 2.87
CA VAL A 19 -0.44 -1.61 1.93
C VAL A 19 1.07 -1.79 2.05
N SER A 20 1.47 -2.99 2.45
CA SER A 20 2.89 -3.34 2.55
C SER A 20 3.23 -4.28 1.40
N ILE A 21 4.32 -4.01 0.69
CA ILE A 21 4.78 -4.82 -0.43
C ILE A 21 6.26 -5.09 -0.21
N TRP A 22 6.64 -6.36 -0.23
CA TRP A 22 8.04 -6.71 0.02
C TRP A 22 8.47 -7.88 -0.84
N GLY A 23 9.76 -7.96 -1.05
CA GLY A 23 10.39 -9.00 -1.84
C GLY A 23 11.63 -8.48 -2.53
N THR A 24 12.06 -9.17 -3.59
CA THR A 24 13.22 -8.77 -4.36
C THR A 24 13.00 -7.37 -4.93
N ASP A 25 13.98 -6.49 -4.71
CA ASP A 25 13.88 -5.11 -5.17
C ASP A 25 13.83 -5.04 -6.68
N ARG A 26 12.96 -4.16 -7.18
CA ARG A 26 12.80 -3.88 -8.61
C ARG A 26 12.46 -2.41 -8.75
N ASN A 27 12.76 -1.86 -9.90
CA ASN A 27 12.52 -0.44 -10.15
C ASN A 27 11.09 -0.12 -10.59
N ASP A 28 10.22 -1.13 -10.73
CA ASP A 28 8.85 -0.92 -11.23
C ASP A 28 7.76 -1.20 -10.19
N ILE A 29 8.13 -1.42 -8.92
CA ILE A 29 7.16 -1.76 -7.89
C ILE A 29 6.17 -0.60 -7.68
N ILE A 30 6.69 0.59 -7.46
CA ILE A 30 5.86 1.76 -7.18
C ILE A 30 4.93 2.04 -8.36
N ALA A 31 5.44 1.98 -9.58
CA ALA A 31 4.65 2.26 -10.77
C ALA A 31 3.50 1.27 -10.93
N ASN A 32 3.75 -0.02 -10.70
CA ASN A 32 2.72 -1.04 -10.86
C ASN A 32 1.60 -0.87 -9.84
N PHE A 33 1.95 -0.67 -8.58
CA PHE A 33 0.92 -0.56 -7.54
C PHE A 33 0.22 0.78 -7.55
N SER A 34 0.92 1.86 -7.89
CA SER A 34 0.29 3.17 -8.07
C SER A 34 -0.76 3.12 -9.18
N ARG A 35 -0.51 2.36 -10.24
CA ARG A 35 -1.48 2.21 -11.32
C ARG A 35 -2.74 1.50 -10.83
N ILE A 36 -2.59 0.44 -10.04
CA ILE A 36 -3.74 -0.26 -9.46
C ILE A 36 -4.58 0.71 -8.64
N PHE A 37 -3.92 1.50 -7.78
CA PHE A 37 -4.63 2.46 -6.95
C PHE A 37 -5.33 3.52 -7.79
N ALA A 38 -4.66 4.04 -8.82
CA ALA A 38 -5.25 5.06 -9.69
C ALA A 38 -6.48 4.54 -10.41
N GLU A 39 -6.44 3.31 -10.89
CA GLU A 39 -7.57 2.71 -11.60
C GLU A 39 -8.79 2.56 -10.69
N GLN A 40 -8.58 2.39 -9.41
CA GLN A 40 -9.65 2.25 -8.43
C GLN A 40 -9.99 3.58 -7.75
N LYS A 41 -9.36 4.67 -8.18
CA LYS A 41 -9.54 6.01 -7.60
C LYS A 41 -9.18 6.04 -6.11
N ILE A 42 -8.21 5.25 -5.74
CA ILE A 42 -7.69 5.19 -4.39
C ILE A 42 -6.62 6.26 -4.26
N ASN A 43 -6.71 7.06 -3.21
CA ASN A 43 -5.76 8.13 -2.98
C ASN A 43 -4.56 7.62 -2.19
N ILE A 44 -3.35 7.90 -2.68
CA ILE A 44 -2.13 7.57 -1.96
C ILE A 44 -1.80 8.76 -1.05
N GLU A 45 -1.80 8.53 0.26
CA GLU A 45 -1.52 9.57 1.23
C GLU A 45 -0.02 9.71 1.48
N SER A 46 0.69 8.58 1.55
CA SER A 46 2.13 8.58 1.70
C SER A 46 2.72 7.28 1.21
N LEU A 47 4.01 7.32 0.94
CA LEU A 47 4.77 6.15 0.50
C LEU A 47 6.13 6.19 1.19
N ARG A 48 6.51 5.06 1.77
CA ARG A 48 7.83 4.88 2.35
C ARG A 48 8.46 3.66 1.70
N ALA A 49 9.71 3.78 1.30
CA ALA A 49 10.45 2.70 0.70
C ALA A 49 11.70 2.44 1.51
N PHE A 50 11.93 1.19 1.86
CA PHE A 50 13.04 0.78 2.70
C PHE A 50 13.85 -0.32 2.00
N PRO A 51 15.15 -0.14 1.86
CA PRO A 51 15.99 -1.25 1.46
C PRO A 51 16.08 -2.27 2.59
N ILE A 52 16.10 -3.54 2.24
CA ILE A 52 16.31 -4.62 3.18
C ILE A 52 17.53 -5.39 2.69
N GLU A 53 18.13 -6.20 3.56
CA GLU A 53 19.31 -6.97 3.20
C GLU A 53 19.03 -7.90 2.00
N ASP A 54 20.10 -8.30 1.32
CA ASP A 54 20.08 -9.29 0.23
C ASP A 54 19.27 -8.86 -0.99
N GLY A 55 19.29 -7.57 -1.29
CA GLY A 55 18.61 -7.05 -2.49
C GLY A 55 17.11 -7.07 -2.39
N MET A 56 16.59 -7.12 -1.17
CA MET A 56 15.15 -7.05 -0.92
C MET A 56 14.74 -5.61 -0.62
N SER A 57 13.47 -5.34 -0.74
CA SER A 57 12.92 -4.03 -0.38
C SER A 57 11.52 -4.16 0.20
N LEU A 58 11.13 -3.14 0.95
CA LEU A 58 9.79 -3.02 1.51
C LEU A 58 9.24 -1.66 1.12
N GLN A 59 8.05 -1.64 0.53
CA GLN A 59 7.32 -0.42 0.27
C GLN A 59 6.06 -0.41 1.11
N VAL A 60 5.79 0.71 1.77
CA VAL A 60 4.60 0.88 2.61
C VAL A 60 3.82 2.06 2.07
N PHE A 61 2.64 1.79 1.54
CA PHE A 61 1.72 2.82 1.06
C PHE A 61 0.66 3.05 2.11
N GLU A 62 0.43 4.31 2.46
CA GLU A 62 -0.77 4.69 3.22
C GLU A 62 -1.76 5.24 2.21
N VAL A 63 -2.93 4.65 2.17
CA VAL A 63 -3.92 4.96 1.14
C VAL A 63 -5.28 5.20 1.76
N SER A 64 -6.11 5.95 1.04
CA SER A 64 -7.52 6.15 1.41
C SER A 64 -8.36 5.42 0.37
N ILE A 65 -9.08 4.40 0.82
CA ILE A 65 -9.89 3.56 -0.07
C ILE A 65 -11.35 3.98 0.06
N PRO A 66 -11.98 4.43 -1.05
CA PRO A 66 -13.40 4.77 -1.01
C PRO A 66 -14.26 3.62 -0.54
N LEU A 67 -15.32 3.93 0.19
CA LEU A 67 -16.19 2.90 0.76
C LEU A 67 -16.85 2.03 -0.31
N ASN A 68 -17.02 2.56 -1.51
CA ASN A 68 -17.65 1.81 -2.61
C ASN A 68 -16.69 0.88 -3.35
N VAL A 69 -15.43 0.84 -2.96
CA VAL A 69 -14.45 -0.09 -3.56
C VAL A 69 -14.57 -1.45 -2.87
N ASP A 70 -14.64 -2.50 -3.67
CA ASP A 70 -14.65 -3.86 -3.14
C ASP A 70 -13.24 -4.23 -2.70
N ARG A 71 -13.03 -4.25 -1.39
CA ARG A 71 -11.69 -4.48 -0.83
C ARG A 71 -11.19 -5.89 -1.04
N ARG A 72 -12.08 -6.88 -1.13
CA ARG A 72 -11.66 -8.25 -1.42
C ARG A 72 -11.13 -8.36 -2.84
N ALA A 73 -11.85 -7.75 -3.78
CA ALA A 73 -11.43 -7.77 -5.18
C ALA A 73 -10.12 -7.01 -5.34
N LEU A 74 -9.99 -5.87 -4.68
CA LEU A 74 -8.75 -5.09 -4.70
C LEU A 74 -7.58 -5.91 -4.15
N HIS A 75 -7.77 -6.56 -3.01
CA HIS A 75 -6.70 -7.35 -2.38
C HIS A 75 -6.26 -8.48 -3.31
N ARG A 76 -7.22 -9.13 -3.97
CA ARG A 76 -6.89 -10.20 -4.91
C ARG A 76 -6.06 -9.68 -6.08
N VAL A 77 -6.46 -8.54 -6.64
CA VAL A 77 -5.69 -7.92 -7.74
C VAL A 77 -4.26 -7.62 -7.29
N MET A 78 -4.11 -7.08 -6.07
CA MET A 78 -2.79 -6.76 -5.55
C MET A 78 -1.95 -8.02 -5.31
N ILE A 79 -2.55 -9.06 -4.75
CA ILE A 79 -1.85 -10.32 -4.52
C ILE A 79 -1.40 -10.93 -5.84
N ASP A 80 -2.28 -10.93 -6.84
CA ASP A 80 -1.94 -11.48 -8.15
C ASP A 80 -0.79 -10.70 -8.80
N ARG A 81 -0.83 -9.37 -8.70
CA ARG A 81 0.23 -8.54 -9.25
C ARG A 81 1.54 -8.77 -8.51
N ALA A 82 1.48 -8.83 -7.18
CA ALA A 82 2.68 -9.06 -6.39
C ALA A 82 3.30 -10.42 -6.73
N ARG A 83 2.46 -11.44 -6.83
CA ARG A 83 2.94 -12.77 -7.16
C ARG A 83 3.60 -12.80 -8.54
N ALA A 84 3.01 -12.12 -9.52
CA ALA A 84 3.59 -12.02 -10.86
C ALA A 84 4.94 -11.31 -10.86
N MET A 85 5.19 -10.47 -9.87
CA MET A 85 6.45 -9.75 -9.72
C MET A 85 7.39 -10.40 -8.70
N ASN A 86 7.05 -11.59 -8.23
CA ASN A 86 7.81 -12.31 -7.20
C ASN A 86 7.89 -11.50 -5.90
N LEU A 87 6.79 -10.86 -5.55
CA LEU A 87 6.66 -10.06 -4.34
C LEU A 87 5.51 -10.59 -3.50
N ARG A 88 5.44 -10.10 -2.27
CA ARG A 88 4.32 -10.34 -1.37
C ARG A 88 3.71 -9.01 -1.00
N CYS A 89 2.42 -9.01 -0.68
CA CYS A 89 1.75 -7.80 -0.25
C CYS A 89 0.74 -8.11 0.83
N ASN A 90 0.41 -7.08 1.59
CA ASN A 90 -0.59 -7.16 2.64
C ASN A 90 -1.40 -5.87 2.61
N LEU A 91 -2.72 -6.00 2.80
CA LEU A 91 -3.63 -4.86 2.90
C LEU A 91 -4.30 -4.92 4.27
N GLN A 92 -4.17 -3.84 5.04
CA GLN A 92 -4.68 -3.84 6.40
C GLN A 92 -5.23 -2.47 6.73
N HIS A 93 -6.38 -2.42 7.41
CA HIS A 93 -6.91 -1.14 7.88
C HIS A 93 -5.89 -0.49 8.80
N ARG A 94 -5.73 0.84 8.69
CA ARG A 94 -4.70 1.55 9.44
C ARG A 94 -4.84 1.34 10.95
N ASP A 95 -6.06 1.31 11.47
CA ASP A 95 -6.25 1.15 12.91
C ASP A 95 -5.73 -0.19 13.41
N ILE A 96 -5.92 -1.25 12.62
CA ILE A 96 -5.41 -2.57 12.96
C ILE A 96 -3.89 -2.58 12.87
N PHE A 97 -3.34 -1.98 11.83
CA PHE A 97 -1.90 -1.89 11.63
C PHE A 97 -1.24 -1.17 12.81
N GLU A 98 -1.79 -0.03 13.20
CA GLU A 98 -1.25 0.76 14.31
C GLU A 98 -1.36 0.02 15.64
N ALA A 99 -2.48 -0.66 15.87
CA ALA A 99 -2.66 -1.42 17.10
C ALA A 99 -1.61 -2.51 17.26
N ILE A 100 -1.33 -3.24 16.17
CA ILE A 100 -0.32 -4.30 16.20
C ILE A 100 1.06 -3.72 16.48
N HIS A 101 1.42 -2.62 15.83
CA HIS A 101 2.73 -2.02 15.99
C HIS A 101 2.88 -1.30 17.32
N ARG A 102 1.79 -0.75 17.85
CA ARG A 102 1.83 -0.04 19.13
C ARG A 102 2.12 -0.97 20.28
N VAL A 103 1.64 -2.20 20.22
CA VAL A 103 1.88 -3.18 21.28
C VAL A 103 3.37 -3.45 21.46
N LYS A 104 4.16 -3.29 20.42
CA LYS A 104 5.58 -3.56 20.46
C LYS A 104 6.41 -2.45 21.07
N VAL A 105 5.81 -1.33 21.37
CA VAL A 105 6.53 -0.17 21.87
C VAL A 105 6.81 -0.26 23.36
N GLU A 106 6.21 -1.16 24.05
CA GLU A 106 6.35 -1.34 25.49
C GLU A 106 7.80 -1.49 25.97
#